data_7d13aae624b6e590e89dfcaac5d67979
#
_entry.id   7d13aae624b6e590e89dfcaac5d67979
#
_cell.length_a   1.000
_cell.length_b   1.000
_cell.length_c   1.000
_cell.angle_alpha   90.00
_cell.angle_beta   90.00
_cell.angle_gamma   90.00
#
_symmetry.space_group_name_H-M   'P 1'
#
loop_
_entity.id
_entity.type
_entity.pdbx_description
1 polymer ?
#
loop_
_entity_poly.entity_id
_entity_poly.type
_entity_poly.pdbx_seq_one_letter_code
_entity_poly.pdbx_strand_id
1 'polypeptide(L)'
;VDGFDDMFVTDGNDVADIVGECYRTDGPGETIVVTRSNKRATAFNLGIRQRILDLEEELCKGERLLVAKNNYTWATKVKDLDFIANGDVAVVSAIHATEERYGFRFAIVTLSLPDRDVEVRCRIFLDTLTDENASLPRERMQALAEARMADPEVNAPTDTYETRLRRLRRDEYFNALQVKYAYAVTCHKAQGAQWRNVFVDLGGIPPESQGIDFYRWLYTAVSRATRRLFLLNPGEMSGD
;
A
#
# COMPACT_ATOMS: atom_id res chain seq x y z
N VAL A 1 -8.08 -23.60 17.55
CA VAL A 1 -7.45 -22.49 18.33
C VAL A 1 -7.91 -22.54 19.78
N ASP A 2 -8.36 -23.72 20.20
CA ASP A 2 -8.83 -23.93 21.57
C ASP A 2 -7.67 -23.72 22.55
N GLY A 3 -7.85 -22.81 23.50
CA GLY A 3 -6.87 -22.52 24.56
C GLY A 3 -6.13 -21.18 24.44
N PHE A 4 -6.45 -20.34 23.46
CA PHE A 4 -5.90 -18.98 23.34
C PHE A 4 -7.04 -17.96 23.32
N ASP A 5 -7.06 -17.05 24.29
CA ASP A 5 -8.10 -16.03 24.44
C ASP A 5 -7.94 -14.84 23.46
N ASP A 6 -6.81 -14.78 22.76
CA ASP A 6 -6.41 -13.72 21.84
C ASP A 6 -6.36 -14.16 20.36
N MET A 7 -6.70 -15.42 20.09
CA MET A 7 -6.74 -15.99 18.73
C MET A 7 -8.16 -16.41 18.35
N PHE A 8 -8.60 -15.92 17.20
CA PHE A 8 -9.96 -16.12 16.69
C PHE A 8 -9.92 -16.72 15.29
N VAL A 9 -10.86 -17.61 15.00
CA VAL A 9 -11.13 -18.08 13.64
C VAL A 9 -12.43 -17.45 13.19
N THR A 10 -12.46 -16.91 11.99
CA THR A 10 -13.68 -16.32 11.40
C THR A 10 -13.78 -16.64 9.93
N ASP A 11 -15.00 -16.73 9.44
CA ASP A 11 -15.27 -16.85 8.02
C ASP A 11 -15.36 -15.47 7.33
N GLY A 12 -15.52 -15.49 6.00
CA GLY A 12 -15.57 -14.26 5.22
C GLY A 12 -16.79 -13.37 5.47
N ASN A 13 -17.86 -13.90 6.11
CA ASN A 13 -19.12 -13.16 6.28
C ASN A 13 -19.00 -12.13 7.41
N ASP A 14 -18.32 -12.49 8.49
CA ASP A 14 -18.23 -11.66 9.70
C ASP A 14 -17.01 -10.70 9.67
N VAL A 15 -16.10 -10.85 8.69
CA VAL A 15 -14.85 -10.07 8.63
C VAL A 15 -15.11 -8.56 8.65
N ALA A 16 -16.10 -8.06 7.91
CA ALA A 16 -16.39 -6.64 7.84
C ALA A 16 -16.82 -6.08 9.20
N ASP A 17 -17.64 -6.79 9.93
CA ASP A 17 -18.14 -6.37 11.24
C ASP A 17 -17.02 -6.38 12.27
N ILE A 18 -16.19 -7.44 12.28
CA ILE A 18 -15.08 -7.57 13.23
C ILE A 18 -13.99 -6.53 12.94
N VAL A 19 -13.62 -6.29 11.69
CA VAL A 19 -12.68 -5.22 11.31
C VAL A 19 -13.25 -3.85 11.70
N GLY A 20 -14.53 -3.61 11.43
CA GLY A 20 -15.23 -2.38 11.83
C GLY A 20 -15.19 -2.16 13.34
N GLU A 21 -15.38 -3.24 14.14
CA GLU A 21 -15.24 -3.17 15.60
C GLU A 21 -13.82 -2.83 16.02
N CYS A 22 -12.80 -3.48 15.42
CA CYS A 22 -11.40 -3.17 15.69
C CYS A 22 -11.06 -1.71 15.36
N TYR A 23 -11.61 -1.16 14.27
CA TYR A 23 -11.42 0.24 13.88
C TYR A 23 -12.05 1.22 14.87
N ARG A 24 -13.25 0.89 15.40
CA ARG A 24 -13.91 1.72 16.44
C ARG A 24 -13.16 1.69 17.77
N THR A 25 -12.60 0.54 18.12
CA THR A 25 -11.97 0.33 19.44
C THR A 25 -10.53 0.80 19.48
N ASP A 26 -9.73 0.43 18.48
CA ASP A 26 -8.28 0.64 18.49
C ASP A 26 -7.82 1.61 17.37
N GLY A 27 -8.69 1.90 16.41
CA GLY A 27 -8.39 2.74 15.24
C GLY A 27 -7.85 1.96 14.04
N PRO A 28 -8.00 2.52 12.81
CA PRO A 28 -7.55 1.87 11.58
C PRO A 28 -6.02 1.75 11.46
N GLY A 29 -5.25 2.50 12.27
CA GLY A 29 -3.79 2.40 12.34
C GLY A 29 -3.30 1.17 13.07
N GLU A 30 -4.12 0.62 13.96
CA GLU A 30 -3.80 -0.51 14.83
C GLU A 30 -4.36 -1.85 14.31
N THR A 31 -4.91 -1.85 13.10
CA THR A 31 -5.56 -3.03 12.52
C THR A 31 -5.12 -3.23 11.08
N ILE A 32 -4.71 -4.44 10.72
CA ILE A 32 -4.22 -4.78 9.38
C ILE A 32 -4.74 -6.14 8.92
N VAL A 33 -5.01 -6.26 7.62
CA VAL A 33 -5.21 -7.57 6.97
C VAL A 33 -3.92 -7.98 6.26
N VAL A 34 -3.39 -9.15 6.58
CA VAL A 34 -2.18 -9.71 5.96
C VAL A 34 -2.58 -10.80 4.97
N THR A 35 -2.14 -10.64 3.72
CA THR A 35 -2.49 -11.54 2.63
C THR A 35 -1.27 -12.16 1.97
N ARG A 36 -1.50 -13.18 1.12
CA ARG A 36 -0.44 -13.86 0.35
C ARG A 36 -0.11 -13.17 -0.98
N SER A 37 -1.04 -12.40 -1.55
CA SER A 37 -0.87 -11.78 -2.86
C SER A 37 -1.36 -10.34 -2.90
N ASN A 38 -0.81 -9.54 -3.82
CA ASN A 38 -1.29 -8.18 -4.07
C ASN A 38 -2.76 -8.16 -4.52
N LYS A 39 -3.18 -9.13 -5.33
CA LYS A 39 -4.56 -9.27 -5.76
C LYS A 39 -5.52 -9.40 -4.58
N ARG A 40 -5.19 -10.26 -3.60
CA ARG A 40 -5.98 -10.40 -2.37
C ARG A 40 -5.95 -9.14 -1.53
N ALA A 41 -4.76 -8.51 -1.37
CA ALA A 41 -4.64 -7.25 -0.65
C ALA A 41 -5.49 -6.15 -1.29
N THR A 42 -5.48 -6.01 -2.62
CA THR A 42 -6.32 -5.04 -3.35
C THR A 42 -7.81 -5.31 -3.11
N ALA A 43 -8.26 -6.56 -3.17
CA ALA A 43 -9.66 -6.92 -2.91
C ALA A 43 -10.10 -6.56 -1.47
N PHE A 44 -9.28 -6.87 -0.46
CA PHE A 44 -9.55 -6.47 0.93
C PHE A 44 -9.55 -4.95 1.10
N ASN A 45 -8.58 -4.25 0.51
CA ASN A 45 -8.51 -2.79 0.57
C ASN A 45 -9.79 -2.15 0.04
N LEU A 46 -10.26 -2.58 -1.14
CA LEU A 46 -11.51 -2.08 -1.74
C LEU A 46 -12.73 -2.44 -0.89
N GLY A 47 -12.79 -3.68 -0.37
CA GLY A 47 -13.88 -4.11 0.50
C GLY A 47 -13.95 -3.31 1.81
N ILE A 48 -12.81 -3.05 2.44
CA ILE A 48 -12.72 -2.23 3.66
C ILE A 48 -13.14 -0.78 3.38
N ARG A 49 -12.65 -0.19 2.29
CA ARG A 49 -13.02 1.17 1.89
C ARG A 49 -14.54 1.31 1.72
N GLN A 50 -15.14 0.40 0.96
CA GLN A 50 -16.56 0.45 0.63
C GLN A 50 -17.48 0.10 1.81
N ARG A 51 -17.19 -1.01 2.52
CA ARG A 51 -18.14 -1.60 3.48
C ARG A 51 -17.96 -1.11 4.91
N ILE A 52 -16.76 -0.65 5.26
CA ILE A 52 -16.41 -0.29 6.64
C ILE A 52 -16.17 1.20 6.78
N LEU A 53 -15.48 1.82 5.81
CA LEU A 53 -15.11 3.23 5.86
C LEU A 53 -16.06 4.13 5.06
N ASP A 54 -16.98 3.55 4.27
CA ASP A 54 -17.94 4.26 3.42
C ASP A 54 -17.26 5.30 2.49
N LEU A 55 -16.12 4.90 1.90
CA LEU A 55 -15.32 5.75 1.00
C LEU A 55 -15.66 5.42 -0.45
N GLU A 56 -16.42 6.29 -1.11
CA GLU A 56 -16.85 6.14 -2.50
C GLU A 56 -15.82 6.69 -3.49
N GLU A 57 -15.18 7.83 -3.14
CA GLU A 57 -14.19 8.48 -4.00
C GLU A 57 -12.90 7.64 -4.13
N GLU A 58 -12.21 7.76 -5.25
CA GLU A 58 -10.96 7.02 -5.49
C GLU A 58 -9.87 7.33 -4.48
N LEU A 59 -9.83 8.57 -3.96
CA LEU A 59 -8.91 8.99 -2.92
C LEU A 59 -9.60 9.97 -1.98
N CYS A 60 -9.50 9.73 -0.68
CA CYS A 60 -10.12 10.55 0.35
C CYS A 60 -9.09 11.12 1.33
N LYS A 61 -9.43 12.29 1.92
CA LYS A 61 -8.66 12.82 3.05
C LYS A 61 -8.77 11.86 4.25
N GLY A 62 -7.67 11.65 4.95
CA GLY A 62 -7.58 10.70 6.07
C GLY A 62 -7.25 9.28 5.64
N GLU A 63 -7.21 9.01 4.33
CA GLU A 63 -6.93 7.68 3.81
C GLU A 63 -5.49 7.25 4.05
N ARG A 64 -5.31 5.97 4.38
CA ARG A 64 -4.00 5.38 4.65
C ARG A 64 -3.45 4.76 3.38
N LEU A 65 -2.25 5.14 3.02
CA LEU A 65 -1.54 4.69 1.83
C LEU A 65 -0.21 4.02 2.21
N LEU A 66 0.12 2.95 1.52
CA LEU A 66 1.41 2.27 1.61
C LEU A 66 2.28 2.69 0.42
N VAL A 67 3.47 3.18 0.67
CA VAL A 67 4.45 3.49 -0.38
C VAL A 67 4.94 2.19 -1.01
N ALA A 68 4.81 2.07 -2.33
CA ALA A 68 5.12 0.85 -3.07
C ALA A 68 6.57 0.79 -3.58
N LYS A 69 7.27 1.93 -3.60
CA LYS A 69 8.65 2.05 -4.10
C LYS A 69 9.36 3.21 -3.43
N ASN A 70 10.67 3.04 -3.13
CA ASN A 70 11.50 4.12 -2.59
C ASN A 70 11.45 5.37 -3.47
N ASN A 71 11.34 6.54 -2.85
CA ASN A 71 11.35 7.82 -3.53
C ASN A 71 12.29 8.81 -2.85
N TYR A 72 13.23 9.33 -3.61
CA TYR A 72 14.23 10.29 -3.14
C TYR A 72 13.88 11.73 -3.53
N THR A 73 13.11 11.92 -4.60
CA THR A 73 12.82 13.23 -5.19
C THR A 73 11.97 14.09 -4.27
N TRP A 74 10.90 13.54 -3.71
CA TRP A 74 9.99 14.29 -2.84
C TRP A 74 10.57 14.54 -1.46
N ALA A 75 11.43 13.65 -0.99
CA ALA A 75 12.14 13.81 0.27
C ALA A 75 13.05 15.06 0.29
N THR A 76 13.64 15.42 -0.84
CA THR A 76 14.49 16.64 -0.93
C THR A 76 13.76 17.95 -0.59
N LYS A 77 12.43 17.93 -0.58
CA LYS A 77 11.59 19.09 -0.24
C LYS A 77 11.27 19.19 1.25
N VAL A 78 11.69 18.21 2.05
CA VAL A 78 11.42 18.12 3.48
C VAL A 78 12.73 18.05 4.24
N LYS A 79 12.87 18.88 5.27
CA LYS A 79 14.07 18.90 6.11
C LYS A 79 14.18 17.56 6.87
N ASP A 80 15.39 17.05 6.99
CA ASP A 80 15.71 15.82 7.74
C ASP A 80 15.04 14.55 7.23
N LEU A 81 14.61 14.53 5.94
CA LEU A 81 14.06 13.37 5.28
C LEU A 81 14.93 12.95 4.10
N ASP A 82 15.70 11.87 4.21
CA ASP A 82 16.60 11.39 3.17
C ASP A 82 15.85 10.76 1.99
N PHE A 83 14.83 9.95 2.28
CA PHE A 83 13.96 9.32 1.29
C PHE A 83 12.65 8.85 1.92
N ILE A 84 11.65 8.64 1.08
CA ILE A 84 10.39 7.98 1.45
C ILE A 84 10.55 6.51 1.09
N ALA A 85 10.47 5.63 2.10
CA ALA A 85 10.81 4.23 1.92
C ALA A 85 9.64 3.42 1.34
N ASN A 86 9.98 2.39 0.59
CA ASN A 86 9.06 1.32 0.25
C ASN A 86 8.59 0.63 1.53
N GLY A 87 7.29 0.64 1.81
CA GLY A 87 6.69 0.14 3.04
C GLY A 87 6.30 1.22 4.05
N ASP A 88 6.76 2.48 3.87
CA ASP A 88 6.26 3.59 4.70
C ASP A 88 4.74 3.72 4.55
N VAL A 89 4.06 3.93 5.66
CA VAL A 89 2.64 4.27 5.69
C VAL A 89 2.48 5.78 5.72
N ALA A 90 1.68 6.30 4.81
CA ALA A 90 1.32 7.70 4.75
C ALA A 90 -0.19 7.89 4.95
N VAL A 91 -0.58 9.04 5.48
CA VAL A 91 -1.98 9.46 5.62
C VAL A 91 -2.22 10.68 4.74
N VAL A 92 -3.30 10.67 3.97
CA VAL A 92 -3.68 11.80 3.10
C VAL A 92 -4.19 12.95 3.96
N SER A 93 -3.38 13.99 4.16
CA SER A 93 -3.76 15.20 4.90
C SER A 93 -4.61 16.14 4.05
N ALA A 94 -4.29 16.26 2.76
CA ALA A 94 -5.05 17.08 1.81
C ALA A 94 -4.89 16.56 0.37
N ILE A 95 -5.94 16.78 -0.44
CA ILE A 95 -5.95 16.57 -1.88
C ILE A 95 -6.10 17.93 -2.52
N HIS A 96 -5.16 18.32 -3.39
CA HIS A 96 -5.12 19.66 -3.98
C HIS A 96 -5.67 19.68 -5.40
N ALA A 97 -5.34 18.65 -6.19
CA ALA A 97 -5.79 18.50 -7.58
C ALA A 97 -5.66 17.05 -8.04
N THR A 98 -6.45 16.69 -9.03
CA THR A 98 -6.28 15.46 -9.83
C THR A 98 -6.12 15.84 -11.29
N GLU A 99 -5.33 15.09 -12.03
CA GLU A 99 -5.10 15.33 -13.45
C GLU A 99 -4.82 14.03 -14.20
N GLU A 100 -5.11 14.02 -15.49
CA GLU A 100 -4.73 12.94 -16.40
C GLU A 100 -3.75 13.47 -17.44
N ARG A 101 -2.52 12.94 -17.44
CA ARG A 101 -1.46 13.31 -18.39
C ARG A 101 -0.59 12.10 -18.73
N TYR A 102 -0.07 12.06 -19.93
CA TYR A 102 0.84 11.00 -20.39
C TYR A 102 0.28 9.58 -20.27
N GLY A 103 -1.06 9.42 -20.33
CA GLY A 103 -1.73 8.13 -20.15
C GLY A 103 -1.74 7.62 -18.72
N PHE A 104 -1.55 8.50 -17.74
CA PHE A 104 -1.62 8.21 -16.30
C PHE A 104 -2.52 9.21 -15.60
N ARG A 105 -3.11 8.77 -14.49
CA ARG A 105 -3.88 9.62 -13.57
C ARG A 105 -3.03 9.93 -12.35
N PHE A 106 -2.99 11.20 -12.00
CA PHE A 106 -2.20 11.70 -10.87
C PHE A 106 -3.08 12.47 -9.89
N ALA A 107 -2.64 12.50 -8.64
CA ALA A 107 -3.14 13.46 -7.66
C ALA A 107 -1.96 14.25 -7.05
N ILE A 108 -2.17 15.55 -6.82
CA ILE A 108 -1.29 16.38 -6.00
C ILE A 108 -1.87 16.37 -4.60
N VAL A 109 -1.11 15.85 -3.66
CA VAL A 109 -1.55 15.62 -2.28
C VAL A 109 -0.54 16.16 -1.26
N THR A 110 -0.99 16.39 -0.04
CA THR A 110 -0.14 16.44 1.14
C THR A 110 -0.32 15.14 1.90
N LEU A 111 0.78 14.44 2.12
CA LEU A 111 0.87 13.19 2.87
C LEU A 111 1.57 13.46 4.21
N SER A 112 0.96 13.04 5.31
CA SER A 112 1.62 12.88 6.60
C SER A 112 2.30 11.52 6.66
N LEU A 113 3.55 11.49 7.12
CA LEU A 113 4.31 10.27 7.43
C LEU A 113 4.37 10.15 8.97
N PRO A 114 3.43 9.46 9.63
CA PRO A 114 3.30 9.47 11.08
C PRO A 114 4.55 8.98 11.82
N ASP A 115 5.23 7.97 11.28
CA ASP A 115 6.43 7.39 11.89
C ASP A 115 7.64 8.35 11.88
N ARG A 116 7.56 9.44 11.10
CA ARG A 116 8.64 10.44 10.94
C ARG A 116 8.22 11.84 11.36
N ASP A 117 6.95 12.03 11.74
CA ASP A 117 6.36 13.32 12.11
C ASP A 117 6.60 14.44 11.09
N VAL A 118 6.46 14.12 9.81
CA VAL A 118 6.64 15.07 8.70
C VAL A 118 5.48 15.03 7.72
N GLU A 119 5.26 16.16 7.04
CA GLU A 119 4.34 16.26 5.91
C GLU A 119 5.10 16.49 4.61
N VAL A 120 4.66 15.84 3.54
CA VAL A 120 5.24 15.93 2.20
C VAL A 120 4.16 16.30 1.21
N ARG A 121 4.29 17.45 0.54
CA ARG A 121 3.47 17.77 -0.62
C ARG A 121 4.11 17.14 -1.87
N CYS A 122 3.39 16.20 -2.48
CA CYS A 122 3.92 15.40 -3.59
C CYS A 122 2.84 15.08 -4.63
N ARG A 123 3.29 14.52 -5.75
CA ARG A 123 2.42 13.88 -6.75
C ARG A 123 2.43 12.38 -6.53
N ILE A 124 1.26 11.75 -6.63
CA ILE A 124 1.09 10.30 -6.55
C ILE A 124 0.46 9.78 -7.85
N PHE A 125 0.71 8.50 -8.18
CA PHE A 125 -0.04 7.78 -9.22
C PHE A 125 -1.35 7.25 -8.63
N LEU A 126 -2.50 7.64 -9.17
CA LEU A 126 -3.80 7.05 -8.83
C LEU A 126 -3.93 5.63 -9.42
N ASP A 127 -3.37 5.39 -10.60
CA ASP A 127 -3.39 4.07 -11.25
C ASP A 127 -2.79 2.95 -10.39
N THR A 128 -1.89 3.28 -9.47
CA THR A 128 -1.25 2.26 -8.61
C THR A 128 -2.11 1.81 -7.44
N LEU A 129 -3.13 2.58 -7.05
CA LEU A 129 -3.97 2.30 -5.88
C LEU A 129 -4.65 0.92 -5.98
N THR A 130 -5.13 0.57 -7.17
CA THR A 130 -5.89 -0.66 -7.43
C THR A 130 -5.15 -1.68 -8.32
N ASP A 131 -3.94 -1.36 -8.78
CA ASP A 131 -3.12 -2.28 -9.59
C ASP A 131 -2.75 -3.52 -8.76
N GLU A 132 -2.87 -4.71 -9.35
CA GLU A 132 -2.51 -5.97 -8.69
C GLU A 132 -0.99 -6.23 -8.67
N ASN A 133 -0.20 -5.48 -9.46
CA ASN A 133 1.25 -5.54 -9.42
C ASN A 133 1.81 -4.83 -8.18
N ALA A 134 2.99 -5.24 -7.74
CA ALA A 134 3.67 -4.59 -6.60
C ALA A 134 4.02 -3.12 -6.88
N SER A 135 4.33 -2.78 -8.13
CA SER A 135 4.62 -1.43 -8.62
C SER A 135 4.25 -1.34 -10.10
N LEU A 136 4.29 -0.14 -10.68
CA LEU A 136 4.06 0.05 -12.12
C LEU A 136 5.02 -0.80 -12.95
N PRO A 137 4.54 -1.51 -13.98
CA PRO A 137 5.36 -2.26 -14.91
C PRO A 137 6.44 -1.38 -15.56
N ARG A 138 7.58 -2.00 -15.88
CA ARG A 138 8.72 -1.29 -16.48
C ARG A 138 8.35 -0.61 -17.80
N GLU A 139 7.52 -1.28 -18.59
CA GLU A 139 7.05 -0.78 -19.90
C GLU A 139 6.23 0.51 -19.74
N ARG A 140 5.35 0.57 -18.73
CA ARG A 140 4.57 1.78 -18.43
C ARG A 140 5.47 2.92 -17.98
N MET A 141 6.44 2.65 -17.12
CA MET A 141 7.41 3.65 -16.66
C MET A 141 8.30 4.14 -17.81
N GLN A 142 8.67 3.26 -18.73
CA GLN A 142 9.42 3.63 -19.95
C GLN A 142 8.58 4.54 -20.85
N ALA A 143 7.33 4.20 -21.11
CA ALA A 143 6.42 5.04 -21.90
C ALA A 143 6.26 6.45 -21.29
N LEU A 144 6.16 6.55 -19.96
CA LEU A 144 6.14 7.85 -19.27
C LEU A 144 7.46 8.62 -19.47
N ALA A 145 8.60 7.95 -19.35
CA ALA A 145 9.90 8.57 -19.58
C ALA A 145 10.03 9.13 -21.00
N GLU A 146 9.61 8.38 -22.00
CA GLU A 146 9.61 8.78 -23.41
C GLU A 146 8.69 9.98 -23.65
N ALA A 147 7.46 9.94 -23.11
CA ALA A 147 6.51 11.04 -23.19
C ALA A 147 7.05 12.32 -22.53
N ARG A 148 7.67 12.21 -21.36
CA ARG A 148 8.29 13.36 -20.67
C ARG A 148 9.52 13.88 -21.39
N MET A 149 10.34 13.00 -21.97
CA MET A 149 11.51 13.38 -22.77
C MET A 149 11.12 14.10 -24.07
N ALA A 150 9.91 13.87 -24.58
CA ALA A 150 9.37 14.58 -25.76
C ALA A 150 8.71 15.92 -25.37
N ASP A 151 8.33 16.12 -24.11
CA ASP A 151 7.63 17.31 -23.64
C ASP A 151 8.59 18.53 -23.60
N PRO A 152 8.18 19.72 -24.10
CA PRO A 152 8.99 20.95 -24.08
C PRO A 152 9.48 21.37 -22.68
N GLU A 153 8.76 21.02 -21.61
CA GLU A 153 9.19 21.28 -20.23
C GLU A 153 10.50 20.56 -19.85
N VAL A 154 10.73 19.38 -20.42
CA VAL A 154 11.93 18.56 -20.22
C VAL A 154 12.93 18.73 -21.36
N ASN A 155 12.45 18.97 -22.57
CA ASN A 155 13.20 19.00 -23.84
C ASN A 155 13.23 20.41 -24.44
N ALA A 156 14.08 21.30 -23.94
CA ALA A 156 14.30 22.57 -24.63
C ALA A 156 15.14 22.38 -25.93
N PRO A 157 14.92 23.22 -26.96
CA PRO A 157 15.57 23.04 -28.29
C PRO A 157 17.09 22.95 -28.28
N THR A 158 17.74 23.57 -27.28
CA THR A 158 19.19 23.61 -27.14
C THR A 158 19.78 22.55 -26.18
N ASP A 159 18.91 21.69 -25.63
CA ASP A 159 19.32 20.72 -24.61
C ASP A 159 20.07 19.54 -25.21
N THR A 160 21.17 19.15 -24.56
CA THR A 160 21.83 17.88 -24.81
C THR A 160 20.98 16.73 -24.20
N TYR A 161 21.19 15.51 -24.68
CA TYR A 161 20.57 14.32 -24.12
C TYR A 161 20.80 14.18 -22.61
N GLU A 162 22.04 14.47 -22.16
CA GLU A 162 22.38 14.42 -20.73
C GLU A 162 21.59 15.44 -19.89
N THR A 163 21.38 16.64 -20.43
CA THR A 163 20.59 17.68 -19.76
C THR A 163 19.14 17.25 -19.61
N ARG A 164 18.54 16.70 -20.66
CA ARG A 164 17.18 16.13 -20.63
C ARG A 164 17.05 15.00 -19.61
N LEU A 165 18.00 14.06 -19.61
CA LEU A 165 18.02 12.95 -18.66
C LEU A 165 18.14 13.44 -17.21
N ARG A 166 18.94 14.49 -16.96
CA ARG A 166 19.07 15.11 -15.63
C ARG A 166 17.77 15.75 -15.19
N ARG A 167 17.04 16.43 -16.09
CA ARG A 167 15.72 16.99 -15.80
C ARG A 167 14.70 15.88 -15.51
N LEU A 168 14.66 14.84 -16.34
CA LEU A 168 13.76 13.68 -16.13
C LEU A 168 13.96 13.04 -14.75
N ARG A 169 15.20 12.89 -14.30
CA ARG A 169 15.51 12.35 -12.97
C ARG A 169 14.95 13.19 -11.81
N ARG A 170 14.60 14.45 -12.05
CA ARG A 170 13.99 15.37 -11.09
C ARG A 170 12.55 15.73 -11.42
N ASP A 171 12.03 15.15 -12.48
CA ASP A 171 10.69 15.44 -12.98
C ASP A 171 9.62 14.93 -12.01
N GLU A 172 8.64 15.76 -11.70
CA GLU A 172 7.59 15.44 -10.71
C GLU A 172 6.62 14.36 -11.19
N TYR A 173 6.38 14.25 -12.49
CA TYR A 173 5.55 13.18 -13.06
C TYR A 173 6.28 11.85 -13.07
N PHE A 174 7.52 11.84 -13.56
CA PHE A 174 8.33 10.63 -13.60
C PHE A 174 8.64 10.07 -12.19
N ASN A 175 8.75 10.95 -11.20
CA ASN A 175 8.99 10.61 -9.81
C ASN A 175 7.72 10.65 -8.94
N ALA A 176 6.53 10.66 -9.53
CA ALA A 176 5.31 10.55 -8.73
C ALA A 176 5.36 9.30 -7.84
N LEU A 177 4.88 9.42 -6.60
CA LEU A 177 4.89 8.30 -5.66
C LEU A 177 3.97 7.19 -6.17
N GLN A 178 4.46 5.98 -6.15
CA GLN A 178 3.66 4.78 -6.33
C GLN A 178 3.13 4.35 -4.97
N VAL A 179 1.82 4.33 -4.82
CA VAL A 179 1.14 4.07 -3.55
C VAL A 179 0.03 3.04 -3.71
N LYS A 180 -0.29 2.36 -2.62
CA LYS A 180 -1.41 1.42 -2.49
C LYS A 180 -2.26 1.83 -1.30
N TYR A 181 -3.52 1.38 -1.23
CA TYR A 181 -4.24 1.45 0.03
C TYR A 181 -3.57 0.58 1.10
N ALA A 182 -3.61 1.01 2.36
CA ALA A 182 -2.85 0.41 3.45
C ALA A 182 -3.71 -0.26 4.54
N TYR A 183 -4.91 -0.73 4.19
CA TYR A 183 -5.77 -1.49 5.11
C TYR A 183 -5.51 -2.99 5.04
N ALA A 184 -5.02 -3.46 3.88
CA ALA A 184 -4.56 -4.82 3.66
C ALA A 184 -3.24 -4.81 2.89
N VAL A 185 -2.30 -5.64 3.31
CA VAL A 185 -0.95 -5.70 2.74
C VAL A 185 -0.50 -7.14 2.54
N THR A 186 0.49 -7.36 1.68
CA THR A 186 1.14 -8.67 1.61
C THR A 186 2.04 -8.88 2.82
N CYS A 187 2.25 -10.15 3.19
CA CYS A 187 3.12 -10.51 4.32
C CYS A 187 4.53 -9.91 4.20
N HIS A 188 5.10 -9.82 2.98
CA HIS A 188 6.39 -9.18 2.76
C HIS A 188 6.39 -7.69 3.14
N LYS A 189 5.27 -6.99 2.90
CA LYS A 189 5.12 -5.57 3.26
C LYS A 189 4.82 -5.38 4.74
N ALA A 190 4.32 -6.40 5.42
CA ALA A 190 4.09 -6.41 6.87
C ALA A 190 5.36 -6.65 7.68
N GLN A 191 6.46 -7.08 7.05
CA GLN A 191 7.71 -7.34 7.76
C GLN A 191 8.26 -6.07 8.43
N GLY A 192 8.68 -6.20 9.68
CA GLY A 192 9.21 -5.10 10.48
C GLY A 192 8.15 -4.26 11.21
N ALA A 193 6.87 -4.35 10.83
CA ALA A 193 5.78 -3.68 11.51
C ALA A 193 4.96 -4.63 12.39
N GLN A 194 4.22 -4.09 13.33
CA GLN A 194 3.32 -4.83 14.22
C GLN A 194 2.03 -4.01 14.44
N TRP A 195 0.93 -4.72 14.70
CA TRP A 195 -0.39 -4.11 14.94
C TRP A 195 -1.09 -4.80 16.12
N ARG A 196 -1.97 -4.09 16.78
CA ARG A 196 -2.80 -4.67 17.87
C ARG A 196 -3.71 -5.77 17.34
N ASN A 197 -4.29 -5.57 16.16
CA ASN A 197 -5.23 -6.50 15.52
C ASN A 197 -4.73 -6.91 14.15
N VAL A 198 -4.46 -8.19 13.96
CA VAL A 198 -3.99 -8.73 12.69
C VAL A 198 -4.95 -9.79 12.20
N PHE A 199 -5.42 -9.60 10.98
CA PHE A 199 -6.23 -10.57 10.25
C PHE A 199 -5.35 -11.26 9.22
N VAL A 200 -5.18 -12.58 9.30
CA VAL A 200 -4.38 -13.36 8.34
C VAL A 200 -5.31 -14.10 7.40
N ASP A 201 -5.29 -13.72 6.12
CA ASP A 201 -6.09 -14.35 5.09
C ASP A 201 -5.48 -15.68 4.63
N LEU A 202 -6.10 -16.77 5.03
CA LEU A 202 -5.74 -18.15 4.67
C LEU A 202 -6.58 -18.70 3.51
N GLY A 203 -7.56 -17.93 3.02
CA GLY A 203 -8.47 -18.35 1.98
C GLY A 203 -7.79 -18.67 0.65
N GLY A 204 -8.24 -19.77 0.03
CA GLY A 204 -7.75 -20.21 -1.28
C GLY A 204 -6.37 -20.87 -1.27
N ILE A 205 -5.91 -21.35 -0.11
CA ILE A 205 -4.68 -22.13 0.00
C ILE A 205 -5.07 -23.61 0.10
N PRO A 206 -4.88 -24.39 -0.96
CA PRO A 206 -5.23 -25.80 -0.93
C PRO A 206 -4.27 -26.56 0.01
N PRO A 207 -4.73 -27.64 0.69
CA PRO A 207 -3.93 -28.41 1.64
C PRO A 207 -2.59 -28.89 1.08
N GLU A 208 -2.55 -29.30 -0.18
CA GLU A 208 -1.32 -29.74 -0.88
C GLU A 208 -0.28 -28.62 -1.06
N SER A 209 -0.68 -27.35 -0.91
CA SER A 209 0.22 -26.20 -0.96
C SER A 209 0.72 -25.76 0.41
N GLN A 210 0.37 -26.48 1.49
CA GLN A 210 0.76 -26.15 2.87
C GLN A 210 2.10 -26.79 3.24
N GLY A 211 3.13 -26.60 2.41
CA GLY A 211 4.50 -27.01 2.68
C GLY A 211 5.26 -26.04 3.60
N ILE A 212 6.57 -26.28 3.75
CA ILE A 212 7.44 -25.50 4.65
C ILE A 212 7.37 -23.97 4.39
N ASP A 213 7.23 -23.56 3.14
CA ASP A 213 7.16 -22.12 2.79
C ASP A 213 5.84 -21.50 3.21
N PHE A 214 4.75 -22.27 3.22
CA PHE A 214 3.48 -21.83 3.80
C PHE A 214 3.64 -21.57 5.31
N TYR A 215 4.26 -22.48 6.06
CA TYR A 215 4.45 -22.31 7.50
C TYR A 215 5.40 -21.16 7.84
N ARG A 216 6.43 -20.93 7.05
CA ARG A 216 7.31 -19.76 7.17
C ARG A 216 6.55 -18.44 6.94
N TRP A 217 5.71 -18.41 5.89
CA TRP A 217 4.85 -17.29 5.60
C TRP A 217 3.85 -17.07 6.75
N LEU A 218 3.17 -18.13 7.20
CA LEU A 218 2.21 -18.08 8.30
C LEU A 218 2.85 -17.55 9.57
N TYR A 219 4.00 -18.09 9.95
CA TYR A 219 4.76 -17.61 11.11
C TYR A 219 5.06 -16.11 11.02
N THR A 220 5.50 -15.65 9.85
CA THR A 220 5.76 -14.22 9.64
C THR A 220 4.48 -13.39 9.77
N ALA A 221 3.36 -13.86 9.23
CA ALA A 221 2.08 -13.14 9.28
C ALA A 221 1.51 -13.07 10.71
N VAL A 222 1.45 -14.19 11.42
CA VAL A 222 0.87 -14.26 12.78
C VAL A 222 1.70 -13.49 13.80
N SER A 223 3.04 -13.48 13.65
CA SER A 223 3.95 -12.73 14.53
C SER A 223 3.83 -11.20 14.39
N ARG A 224 2.97 -10.69 13.54
CA ARG A 224 2.66 -9.26 13.43
C ARG A 224 1.64 -8.78 14.48
N ALA A 225 0.86 -9.71 15.06
CA ALA A 225 -0.13 -9.38 16.08
C ALA A 225 0.55 -9.12 17.43
N THR A 226 0.13 -8.03 18.11
CA THR A 226 0.55 -7.71 19.47
C THR A 226 -0.57 -7.91 20.51
N ARG A 227 -1.83 -8.06 20.06
CA ARG A 227 -2.96 -8.24 20.96
C ARG A 227 -3.97 -9.28 20.48
N ARG A 228 -4.53 -9.12 19.27
CA ARG A 228 -5.55 -10.05 18.74
C ARG A 228 -5.15 -10.56 17.35
N LEU A 229 -5.25 -11.85 17.16
CA LEU A 229 -5.01 -12.53 15.89
C LEU A 229 -6.31 -13.16 15.37
N PHE A 230 -6.66 -12.85 14.13
CA PHE A 230 -7.83 -13.41 13.46
C PHE A 230 -7.36 -14.22 12.23
N LEU A 231 -7.70 -15.51 12.20
CA LEU A 231 -7.45 -16.38 11.05
C LEU A 231 -8.71 -16.41 10.18
N LEU A 232 -8.57 -15.88 8.96
CA LEU A 232 -9.70 -15.80 8.01
C LEU A 232 -9.72 -17.01 7.10
N ASN A 233 -10.87 -17.66 6.99
CA ASN A 233 -11.13 -18.78 6.07
C ASN A 233 -10.00 -19.84 6.13
N PRO A 234 -9.69 -20.43 7.29
CA PRO A 234 -8.53 -21.32 7.43
C PRO A 234 -8.61 -22.59 6.58
N GLY A 235 -9.79 -22.96 6.07
CA GLY A 235 -9.97 -24.24 5.37
C GLY A 235 -9.64 -25.43 6.28
N GLU A 236 -9.50 -26.62 5.72
CA GLU A 236 -8.92 -27.75 6.44
C GLU A 236 -7.40 -27.54 6.53
N MET A 237 -6.90 -27.25 7.73
CA MET A 237 -5.47 -27.23 7.98
C MET A 237 -5.03 -28.69 8.11
N SER A 238 -4.06 -29.10 7.28
CA SER A 238 -3.46 -30.45 7.40
C SER A 238 -2.75 -30.54 8.74
N GLY A 239 -3.39 -31.18 9.70
CA GLY A 239 -2.78 -31.56 10.97
C GLY A 239 -2.41 -33.04 10.89
N ASP A 240 -1.15 -33.32 10.77
CA ASP A 240 -0.50 -34.56 11.18
C ASP A 240 0.73 -34.21 11.98
#